data_4370656697a1ad557ab6a4b435f101a6
#
_entry.id   4370656697a1ad557ab6a4b435f101a6
#
_cell.length_a   1.000
_cell.length_b   1.000
_cell.length_c   1.000
_cell.angle_alpha   90.00
_cell.angle_beta   90.00
_cell.angle_gamma   90.00
#
_symmetry.space_group_name_H-M   'P 1'
#
loop_
_entity.id
_entity.type
_entity.pdbx_description
1 polymer ?
#
loop_
_entity_poly.entity_id
_entity_poly.type
_entity_poly.pdbx_seq_one_letter_code
_entity_poly.pdbx_strand_id
1 'polypeptide(L)'
;MRELSAKLTEGVMKQDIFGLTIEELQDKFVELGLKKFRAKQVFQWMYQKSVFDFAEMHNLSKADITVMEENFTVLPRELKILREQNSSDGMTSKLLIAFPDGNSVETVLMNHDYGYSVCVSSQVGCDMHCAFCASGLNGCVRNLTAAEIIVQVYLFNERLRATGKMVSRVVVMGSGEPMLNFDAVLGALDFLHREDTSFMSYRNMTISTCGIIPGIEKLKEQGKPINLAISLHAVKNDLRTELMPVNKGFNFVDVITAAEGYSEAGGRQVTYEYILIKDKNDSVQDAELLSNFLRFKHATVNLIPANPVPEKGFERPSKNAIERFVKVLQKNKVNATVRKEMGKDIDAACGQLRAKFAKEQGKK
;
A
#
# COMPACT_ATOMS: atom_id res chain seq x y z
N MET A 1 56.81 14.12 3.15
CA MET A 1 56.12 13.27 2.21
C MET A 1 55.46 12.06 2.88
N ARG A 2 54.80 12.23 4.05
CA ARG A 2 54.04 11.17 4.73
C ARG A 2 52.64 11.65 5.24
N GLU A 3 52.21 12.87 4.87
CA GLU A 3 50.92 13.45 5.30
C GLU A 3 49.92 13.61 4.12
N LEU A 4 50.23 13.19 2.91
CA LEU A 4 49.34 13.29 1.73
C LEU A 4 48.63 11.96 1.36
N SER A 5 48.83 10.90 2.18
CA SER A 5 48.23 9.58 1.90
C SER A 5 46.99 9.24 2.73
N ALA A 6 46.49 10.14 3.57
CA ALA A 6 45.38 9.88 4.50
C ALA A 6 44.04 10.56 4.13
N LYS A 7 43.90 11.09 2.91
CA LYS A 7 42.69 11.84 2.48
C LYS A 7 42.00 11.23 1.24
N LEU A 8 42.12 9.96 0.99
CA LEU A 8 41.47 9.31 -0.16
C LEU A 8 40.78 8.01 0.26
N THR A 9 39.82 8.07 1.16
CA THR A 9 38.75 7.08 1.31
C THR A 9 37.52 7.71 2.00
N GLU A 10 37.09 8.88 1.56
CA GLU A 10 35.66 9.20 1.66
C GLU A 10 35.00 8.32 0.61
N GLY A 11 34.41 7.20 1.03
CA GLY A 11 33.66 6.32 0.13
C GLY A 11 32.58 7.15 -0.54
N VAL A 12 32.68 7.27 -1.86
CA VAL A 12 31.62 7.88 -2.67
C VAL A 12 30.32 7.17 -2.32
N MET A 13 29.37 7.86 -1.69
CA MET A 13 28.08 7.25 -1.37
C MET A 13 27.40 6.89 -2.69
N LYS A 14 27.19 5.60 -2.90
CA LYS A 14 26.51 5.10 -4.11
C LYS A 14 25.09 5.66 -4.14
N GLN A 15 24.65 6.04 -5.33
CA GLN A 15 23.32 6.55 -5.54
C GLN A 15 22.32 5.43 -5.81
N ASP A 16 21.17 5.43 -5.14
CA ASP A 16 20.09 4.52 -5.50
C ASP A 16 19.43 4.97 -6.81
N ILE A 17 19.33 4.05 -7.75
CA ILE A 17 18.71 4.27 -9.06
C ILE A 17 17.31 3.68 -9.17
N PHE A 18 16.83 3.00 -8.13
CA PHE A 18 15.50 2.42 -8.14
C PHE A 18 14.43 3.52 -7.93
N GLY A 19 13.40 3.53 -8.78
CA GLY A 19 12.35 4.55 -8.74
C GLY A 19 12.64 5.80 -9.57
N LEU A 20 13.85 5.91 -10.15
CA LEU A 20 14.13 6.95 -11.15
C LEU A 20 13.34 6.70 -12.43
N THR A 21 12.96 7.77 -13.12
CA THR A 21 12.44 7.68 -14.49
C THR A 21 13.56 7.27 -15.45
N ILE A 22 13.19 6.85 -16.67
CA ILE A 22 14.20 6.50 -17.67
C ILE A 22 15.05 7.70 -18.07
N GLU A 23 14.47 8.89 -18.09
CA GLU A 23 15.14 10.15 -18.40
C GLU A 23 16.19 10.48 -17.33
N GLU A 24 15.81 10.43 -16.05
CA GLU A 24 16.72 10.65 -14.93
C GLU A 24 17.87 9.63 -14.92
N LEU A 25 17.56 8.35 -15.19
CA LEU A 25 18.58 7.32 -15.27
C LEU A 25 19.53 7.53 -16.44
N GLN A 26 19.03 8.00 -17.59
CA GLN A 26 19.86 8.36 -18.74
C GLN A 26 20.85 9.47 -18.42
N ASP A 27 20.41 10.51 -17.73
CA ASP A 27 21.25 11.63 -17.34
C ASP A 27 22.36 11.18 -16.39
N LYS A 28 22.04 10.32 -15.40
CA LYS A 28 23.05 9.72 -14.52
C LYS A 28 24.08 8.88 -15.25
N PHE A 29 23.66 8.12 -16.25
CA PHE A 29 24.58 7.30 -17.05
C PHE A 29 25.52 8.17 -17.87
N VAL A 30 25.03 9.26 -18.46
CA VAL A 30 25.88 10.20 -19.22
C VAL A 30 26.89 10.89 -18.30
N GLU A 31 26.52 11.29 -17.08
CA GLU A 31 27.42 11.85 -16.06
C GLU A 31 28.61 10.92 -15.76
N LEU A 32 28.43 9.61 -15.83
CA LEU A 32 29.45 8.59 -15.59
C LEU A 32 30.16 8.12 -16.88
N GLY A 33 29.90 8.75 -18.03
CA GLY A 33 30.48 8.35 -19.31
C GLY A 33 29.89 7.08 -19.92
N LEU A 34 28.79 6.56 -19.34
CA LEU A 34 28.04 5.44 -19.90
C LEU A 34 27.17 5.90 -21.07
N LYS A 35 26.95 5.02 -22.04
CA LYS A 35 26.12 5.33 -23.19
C LYS A 35 24.63 5.43 -22.78
N LYS A 36 23.94 6.48 -23.22
CA LYS A 36 22.54 6.76 -22.91
C LYS A 36 21.60 5.56 -23.11
N PHE A 37 21.80 4.76 -24.17
CA PHE A 37 20.96 3.59 -24.43
C PHE A 37 21.13 2.45 -23.38
N ARG A 38 22.24 2.42 -22.64
CA ARG A 38 22.47 1.45 -21.56
C ARG A 38 21.47 1.65 -20.41
N ALA A 39 21.14 2.90 -20.10
CA ALA A 39 20.10 3.21 -19.12
C ALA A 39 18.76 2.54 -19.50
N LYS A 40 18.37 2.58 -20.80
CA LYS A 40 17.17 1.88 -21.26
C LYS A 40 17.24 0.37 -21.05
N GLN A 41 18.40 -0.25 -21.27
CA GLN A 41 18.59 -1.69 -21.05
C GLN A 41 18.45 -2.02 -19.56
N VAL A 42 19.14 -1.29 -18.67
CA VAL A 42 19.03 -1.47 -17.21
C VAL A 42 17.59 -1.27 -16.74
N PHE A 43 16.92 -0.22 -17.20
CA PHE A 43 15.52 0.07 -16.88
C PHE A 43 14.59 -1.09 -17.27
N GLN A 44 14.76 -1.65 -18.47
CA GLN A 44 13.99 -2.81 -18.91
C GLN A 44 14.28 -4.06 -18.05
N TRP A 45 15.52 -4.30 -17.64
CA TRP A 45 15.85 -5.39 -16.73
C TRP A 45 15.16 -5.22 -15.39
N MET A 46 15.24 -4.03 -14.78
CA MET A 46 14.64 -3.76 -13.49
C MET A 46 13.11 -3.86 -13.53
N TYR A 47 12.46 -3.18 -14.48
CA TYR A 47 11.02 -2.96 -14.40
C TYR A 47 10.16 -3.87 -15.29
N GLN A 48 10.70 -4.41 -16.36
CA GLN A 48 9.96 -5.37 -17.19
C GLN A 48 10.30 -6.82 -16.87
N LYS A 49 11.51 -7.08 -16.34
CA LYS A 49 11.97 -8.44 -16.01
C LYS A 49 12.13 -8.68 -14.51
N SER A 50 12.03 -7.65 -13.68
CA SER A 50 12.22 -7.71 -12.22
C SER A 50 13.59 -8.32 -11.84
N VAL A 51 14.65 -7.87 -12.51
CA VAL A 51 16.04 -8.24 -12.26
C VAL A 51 16.78 -7.03 -11.71
N PHE A 52 17.34 -7.16 -10.52
CA PHE A 52 17.95 -6.05 -9.78
C PHE A 52 19.47 -6.25 -9.54
N ASP A 53 20.01 -7.36 -9.97
CA ASP A 53 21.44 -7.63 -9.97
C ASP A 53 22.03 -7.31 -11.35
N PHE A 54 22.96 -6.37 -11.41
CA PHE A 54 23.60 -5.98 -12.67
C PHE A 54 24.32 -7.15 -13.35
N ALA A 55 24.85 -8.10 -12.56
CA ALA A 55 25.51 -9.29 -13.09
C ALA A 55 24.57 -10.21 -13.88
N GLU A 56 23.28 -10.19 -13.60
CA GLU A 56 22.26 -10.96 -14.34
C GLU A 56 21.82 -10.26 -15.65
N MET A 57 22.25 -9.02 -15.92
CA MET A 57 21.83 -8.22 -17.08
C MET A 57 22.72 -8.53 -18.30
N HIS A 58 22.54 -9.70 -18.90
CA HIS A 58 23.44 -10.33 -19.86
C HIS A 58 23.77 -9.53 -21.14
N ASN A 59 23.02 -8.47 -21.46
CA ASN A 59 23.28 -7.60 -22.61
C ASN A 59 24.15 -6.37 -22.26
N LEU A 60 24.67 -6.30 -21.04
CA LEU A 60 25.60 -5.27 -20.59
C LEU A 60 27.03 -5.78 -20.68
N SER A 61 28.00 -4.89 -20.99
CA SER A 61 29.41 -5.26 -20.94
C SER A 61 29.93 -5.35 -19.50
N LYS A 62 30.94 -6.16 -19.26
CA LYS A 62 31.56 -6.23 -17.92
C LYS A 62 32.06 -4.86 -17.44
N ALA A 63 32.61 -4.04 -18.36
CA ALA A 63 33.06 -2.68 -18.02
C ALA A 63 31.90 -1.78 -17.57
N ASP A 64 30.75 -1.82 -18.28
CA ASP A 64 29.55 -1.06 -17.87
C ASP A 64 29.05 -1.53 -16.50
N ILE A 65 29.02 -2.86 -16.25
CA ILE A 65 28.61 -3.45 -14.96
C ILE A 65 29.53 -2.94 -13.83
N THR A 66 30.85 -2.97 -14.02
CA THR A 66 31.81 -2.49 -13.00
C THR A 66 31.53 -1.02 -12.65
N VAL A 67 31.35 -0.14 -13.65
CA VAL A 67 31.05 1.27 -13.41
C VAL A 67 29.72 1.43 -12.63
N MET A 68 28.70 0.63 -12.97
CA MET A 68 27.42 0.69 -12.28
C MET A 68 27.52 0.19 -10.83
N GLU A 69 28.23 -0.93 -10.58
CA GLU A 69 28.44 -1.46 -9.23
C GLU A 69 29.22 -0.52 -8.33
N GLU A 70 30.16 0.25 -8.89
CA GLU A 70 30.94 1.24 -8.15
C GLU A 70 30.13 2.48 -7.75
N ASN A 71 29.15 2.90 -8.56
CA ASN A 71 28.47 4.19 -8.41
C ASN A 71 27.01 4.07 -7.97
N PHE A 72 26.36 2.93 -8.18
CA PHE A 72 24.93 2.78 -7.92
C PHE A 72 24.59 1.68 -6.92
N THR A 73 23.49 1.89 -6.22
CA THR A 73 22.73 0.84 -5.53
C THR A 73 21.36 0.68 -6.19
N VAL A 74 20.71 -0.43 -5.91
CA VAL A 74 19.33 -0.71 -6.35
C VAL A 74 18.52 -1.12 -5.12
N LEU A 75 17.57 -0.31 -4.70
CA LEU A 75 16.83 -0.47 -3.43
C LEU A 75 16.37 -1.92 -3.14
N PRO A 76 15.81 -2.70 -4.09
CA PRO A 76 15.47 -4.10 -3.82
C PRO A 76 16.62 -4.96 -3.28
N ARG A 77 17.87 -4.65 -3.62
CA ARG A 77 19.07 -5.39 -3.13
C ARG A 77 19.56 -4.91 -1.77
N GLU A 78 19.19 -3.69 -1.38
CA GLU A 78 19.55 -3.10 -0.08
C GLU A 78 18.56 -3.48 1.03
N LEU A 79 17.40 -4.01 0.67
CA LEU A 79 16.36 -4.41 1.63
C LEU A 79 16.71 -5.73 2.31
N LYS A 80 16.30 -5.85 3.57
CA LYS A 80 16.34 -7.11 4.31
C LYS A 80 14.94 -7.67 4.49
N ILE A 81 14.72 -8.89 4.02
CA ILE A 81 13.48 -9.62 4.33
C ILE A 81 13.64 -10.20 5.74
N LEU A 82 13.02 -9.55 6.72
CA LEU A 82 13.08 -9.99 8.11
C LEU A 82 12.20 -11.20 8.38
N ARG A 83 11.08 -11.30 7.66
CA ARG A 83 10.14 -12.42 7.80
C ARG A 83 9.35 -12.60 6.50
N GLU A 84 9.15 -13.85 6.12
CA GLU A 84 8.22 -14.25 5.08
C GLU A 84 7.23 -15.27 5.64
N GLN A 85 5.94 -15.07 5.37
CA GLN A 85 4.87 -15.95 5.83
C GLN A 85 3.93 -16.25 4.65
N ASN A 86 3.62 -17.51 4.46
CA ASN A 86 2.67 -17.96 3.44
C ASN A 86 1.47 -18.59 4.15
N SER A 87 0.25 -18.24 3.71
CA SER A 87 -0.97 -18.83 4.23
C SER A 87 -1.04 -20.31 3.88
N SER A 88 -1.73 -21.08 4.70
CA SER A 88 -1.89 -22.55 4.54
C SER A 88 -2.55 -22.93 3.22
N ASP A 89 -3.40 -22.05 2.67
CA ASP A 89 -4.05 -22.24 1.36
C ASP A 89 -3.18 -21.79 0.16
N GLY A 90 -1.98 -21.24 0.42
CA GLY A 90 -1.08 -20.73 -0.62
C GLY A 90 -1.56 -19.49 -1.35
N MET A 91 -2.68 -18.88 -0.92
CA MET A 91 -3.29 -17.73 -1.61
C MET A 91 -2.73 -16.38 -1.14
N THR A 92 -2.01 -16.35 -0.03
CA THR A 92 -1.50 -15.10 0.56
C THR A 92 -0.06 -15.27 1.00
N SER A 93 0.79 -14.31 0.65
CA SER A 93 2.18 -14.21 1.12
C SER A 93 2.41 -12.84 1.73
N LYS A 94 2.97 -12.79 2.94
CA LYS A 94 3.29 -11.55 3.66
C LYS A 94 4.79 -11.46 3.87
N LEU A 95 5.35 -10.29 3.55
CA LEU A 95 6.74 -9.95 3.82
C LEU A 95 6.82 -8.85 4.87
N LEU A 96 7.72 -9.01 5.83
CA LEU A 96 8.22 -7.93 6.66
C LEU A 96 9.57 -7.51 6.07
N ILE A 97 9.63 -6.30 5.53
CA ILE A 97 10.82 -5.75 4.87
C ILE A 97 11.42 -4.63 5.71
N ALA A 98 12.74 -4.63 5.85
CA ALA A 98 13.48 -3.54 6.50
C ALA A 98 14.23 -2.73 5.45
N PHE A 99 14.12 -1.42 5.56
CA PHE A 99 14.84 -0.44 4.76
C PHE A 99 16.26 -0.20 5.31
N PRO A 100 17.16 0.42 4.54
CA PRO A 100 18.53 0.72 4.98
C PRO A 100 18.61 1.55 6.27
N ASP A 101 17.61 2.37 6.57
CA ASP A 101 17.50 3.16 7.81
C ASP A 101 17.08 2.35 9.04
N GLY A 102 16.86 1.04 8.89
CA GLY A 102 16.43 0.12 9.94
C GLY A 102 14.93 0.10 10.21
N ASN A 103 14.15 0.98 9.61
CA ASN A 103 12.68 0.94 9.68
C ASN A 103 12.13 -0.22 8.84
N SER A 104 10.95 -0.71 9.23
CA SER A 104 10.34 -1.84 8.53
C SER A 104 8.85 -1.66 8.32
N VAL A 105 8.35 -2.28 7.24
CA VAL A 105 6.92 -2.35 6.93
C VAL A 105 6.53 -3.74 6.49
N GLU A 106 5.25 -4.05 6.60
CA GLU A 106 4.67 -5.27 6.03
C GLU A 106 4.01 -4.96 4.69
N THR A 107 4.12 -5.90 3.76
CA THR A 107 3.43 -5.90 2.46
C THR A 107 2.87 -7.30 2.19
N VAL A 108 1.74 -7.38 1.48
CA VAL A 108 0.99 -8.63 1.32
C VAL A 108 0.64 -8.86 -0.14
N LEU A 109 1.06 -10.00 -0.67
CA LEU A 109 0.60 -10.53 -1.96
C LEU A 109 -0.65 -11.39 -1.74
N MET A 110 -1.66 -11.17 -2.55
CA MET A 110 -2.90 -11.96 -2.58
C MET A 110 -3.11 -12.51 -3.99
N ASN A 111 -3.31 -13.82 -4.09
CA ASN A 111 -3.64 -14.50 -5.33
C ASN A 111 -5.16 -14.63 -5.45
N HIS A 112 -5.73 -14.05 -6.49
CA HIS A 112 -7.16 -14.11 -6.80
C HIS A 112 -7.37 -14.76 -8.16
N ASP A 113 -8.59 -15.19 -8.45
CA ASP A 113 -8.95 -15.76 -9.76
C ASP A 113 -8.69 -14.78 -10.92
N TYR A 114 -8.71 -13.48 -10.64
CA TYR A 114 -8.45 -12.40 -11.59
C TYR A 114 -6.98 -11.92 -11.62
N GLY A 115 -6.08 -12.58 -10.90
CA GLY A 115 -4.65 -12.26 -10.84
C GLY A 115 -4.13 -11.84 -9.47
N TYR A 116 -2.88 -11.39 -9.43
CA TYR A 116 -2.19 -11.03 -8.20
C TYR A 116 -2.42 -9.58 -7.81
N SER A 117 -2.78 -9.36 -6.54
CA SER A 117 -2.94 -8.04 -5.92
C SER A 117 -1.93 -7.87 -4.80
N VAL A 118 -1.30 -6.70 -4.72
CA VAL A 118 -0.39 -6.37 -3.60
C VAL A 118 -1.00 -5.28 -2.75
N CYS A 119 -1.04 -5.52 -1.43
CA CYS A 119 -1.33 -4.51 -0.42
C CYS A 119 -0.02 -3.87 0.01
N VAL A 120 0.14 -2.58 -0.27
CA VAL A 120 1.34 -1.81 0.04
C VAL A 120 1.11 -0.86 1.21
N SER A 121 2.17 -0.66 2.01
CA SER A 121 2.23 0.36 3.05
C SER A 121 2.68 1.69 2.47
N SER A 122 2.20 2.80 3.03
CA SER A 122 2.55 4.17 2.64
C SER A 122 3.36 4.91 3.69
N GLN A 123 3.41 4.40 4.93
CA GLN A 123 4.16 4.98 6.04
C GLN A 123 4.74 3.87 6.91
N VAL A 124 5.78 4.20 7.67
CA VAL A 124 6.27 3.37 8.79
C VAL A 124 5.41 3.69 10.01
N GLY A 125 4.45 2.81 10.32
CA GLY A 125 3.42 3.08 11.34
C GLY A 125 2.28 3.95 10.82
N CYS A 126 1.44 4.49 11.73
CA CYS A 126 0.28 5.31 11.38
C CYS A 126 -0.19 6.14 12.59
N ASP A 127 -0.41 7.43 12.42
CA ASP A 127 -0.89 8.34 13.49
C ASP A 127 -2.41 8.51 13.53
N MET A 128 -3.17 7.76 12.74
CA MET A 128 -4.63 7.85 12.78
C MET A 128 -5.25 7.23 14.03
N HIS A 129 -4.51 6.40 14.75
CA HIS A 129 -4.90 5.80 16.03
C HIS A 129 -6.27 5.11 16.02
N CYS A 130 -6.67 4.52 14.87
CA CYS A 130 -7.92 3.77 14.78
C CYS A 130 -7.97 2.67 15.83
N ALA A 131 -9.06 2.60 16.59
CA ALA A 131 -9.20 1.72 17.74
C ALA A 131 -9.05 0.23 17.39
N PHE A 132 -9.36 -0.16 16.17
CA PHE A 132 -9.34 -1.55 15.68
C PHE A 132 -8.06 -1.93 14.91
N CYS A 133 -7.13 -0.99 14.65
CA CYS A 133 -6.00 -1.20 13.75
C CYS A 133 -4.68 -1.35 14.50
N ALA A 134 -3.90 -2.37 14.15
CA ALA A 134 -2.59 -2.62 14.73
C ALA A 134 -1.51 -1.64 14.24
N SER A 135 -1.66 -1.07 13.04
CA SER A 135 -0.67 -0.13 12.47
C SER A 135 -0.54 1.16 13.28
N GLY A 136 -1.58 1.55 14.03
CA GLY A 136 -1.57 2.75 14.88
C GLY A 136 -1.01 2.55 16.30
N LEU A 137 -0.54 1.34 16.65
CA LEU A 137 -0.09 1.03 18.02
C LEU A 137 1.14 1.84 18.47
N ASN A 138 2.04 2.14 17.54
CA ASN A 138 3.32 2.79 17.82
C ASN A 138 3.44 4.20 17.17
N GLY A 139 2.35 4.75 16.63
CA GLY A 139 2.36 6.00 15.88
C GLY A 139 3.03 5.88 14.51
N CYS A 140 3.28 7.01 13.85
CA CYS A 140 3.98 7.12 12.58
C CYS A 140 5.42 7.58 12.81
N VAL A 141 6.38 6.83 12.27
CA VAL A 141 7.80 7.20 12.32
C VAL A 141 8.15 8.16 11.17
N ARG A 142 7.76 7.78 9.94
CA ARG A 142 7.97 8.58 8.72
C ARG A 142 7.10 8.13 7.56
N ASN A 143 6.99 9.00 6.58
CA ASN A 143 6.47 8.65 5.27
C ASN A 143 7.44 7.72 4.53
N LEU A 144 6.89 6.86 3.66
CA LEU A 144 7.68 6.14 2.65
C LEU A 144 7.88 7.03 1.43
N THR A 145 9.03 6.89 0.78
CA THR A 145 9.28 7.49 -0.55
C THR A 145 8.49 6.73 -1.63
N ALA A 146 8.34 7.32 -2.80
CA ALA A 146 7.73 6.64 -3.95
C ALA A 146 8.46 5.33 -4.29
N ALA A 147 9.80 5.33 -4.29
CA ALA A 147 10.62 4.15 -4.50
C ALA A 147 10.34 3.05 -3.46
N GLU A 148 10.21 3.41 -2.17
CA GLU A 148 9.88 2.46 -1.10
C GLU A 148 8.45 1.90 -1.19
N ILE A 149 7.53 2.61 -1.85
CA ILE A 149 6.19 2.09 -2.16
C ILE A 149 6.27 1.16 -3.37
N ILE A 150 6.95 1.56 -4.44
CA ILE A 150 7.14 0.79 -5.67
C ILE A 150 7.83 -0.55 -5.39
N VAL A 151 8.87 -0.56 -4.56
CA VAL A 151 9.67 -1.76 -4.28
C VAL A 151 8.84 -2.88 -3.68
N GLN A 152 7.79 -2.58 -2.91
CA GLN A 152 6.89 -3.59 -2.34
C GLN A 152 6.19 -4.42 -3.43
N VAL A 153 5.90 -3.81 -4.58
CA VAL A 153 5.32 -4.50 -5.74
C VAL A 153 6.39 -5.34 -6.44
N TYR A 154 7.58 -4.78 -6.65
CA TYR A 154 8.64 -5.44 -7.43
C TYR A 154 9.30 -6.59 -6.68
N LEU A 155 9.33 -6.60 -5.35
CA LEU A 155 9.75 -7.77 -4.56
C LEU A 155 8.87 -9.00 -4.83
N PHE A 156 7.58 -8.80 -5.07
CA PHE A 156 6.68 -9.88 -5.45
C PHE A 156 6.78 -10.23 -6.94
N ASN A 157 7.00 -9.26 -7.82
CA ASN A 157 7.27 -9.53 -9.24
C ASN A 157 8.53 -10.38 -9.42
N GLU A 158 9.58 -10.11 -8.66
CA GLU A 158 10.81 -10.94 -8.65
C GLU A 158 10.49 -12.40 -8.28
N ARG A 159 9.66 -12.63 -7.24
CA ARG A 159 9.23 -13.97 -6.83
C ARG A 159 8.35 -14.67 -7.86
N LEU A 160 7.51 -13.91 -8.55
CA LEU A 160 6.61 -14.43 -9.57
C LEU A 160 7.31 -14.66 -10.92
N ARG A 161 8.52 -14.11 -11.13
CA ARG A 161 9.27 -14.16 -12.39
C ARG A 161 9.34 -15.55 -13.01
N ALA A 162 9.67 -16.57 -12.20
CA ALA A 162 9.78 -17.95 -12.67
C ALA A 162 8.46 -18.53 -13.20
N THR A 163 7.33 -17.97 -12.82
CA THR A 163 5.99 -18.41 -13.25
C THR A 163 5.49 -17.66 -14.49
N GLY A 164 6.23 -16.65 -14.97
CA GLY A 164 5.80 -15.75 -16.02
C GLY A 164 4.62 -14.83 -15.63
N LYS A 165 4.28 -14.74 -14.34
CA LYS A 165 3.19 -13.91 -13.82
C LYS A 165 3.74 -12.64 -13.19
N MET A 166 2.87 -11.63 -13.07
CA MET A 166 3.16 -10.34 -12.47
C MET A 166 2.02 -9.88 -11.57
N VAL A 167 2.32 -8.96 -10.69
CA VAL A 167 1.30 -8.20 -9.94
C VAL A 167 0.49 -7.37 -10.92
N SER A 168 -0.83 -7.50 -10.86
CA SER A 168 -1.77 -6.83 -11.77
C SER A 168 -2.62 -5.77 -11.07
N ARG A 169 -2.61 -5.72 -9.74
CA ARG A 169 -3.38 -4.77 -8.93
C ARG A 169 -2.59 -4.32 -7.71
N VAL A 170 -2.79 -3.05 -7.33
CA VAL A 170 -2.20 -2.49 -6.10
C VAL A 170 -3.30 -1.87 -5.25
N VAL A 171 -3.28 -2.16 -3.96
CA VAL A 171 -4.13 -1.50 -2.97
C VAL A 171 -3.25 -0.84 -1.91
N VAL A 172 -3.37 0.47 -1.75
CA VAL A 172 -2.67 1.23 -0.71
C VAL A 172 -3.51 1.17 0.56
N MET A 173 -3.42 0.00 1.24
CA MET A 173 -4.23 -0.36 2.42
C MET A 173 -3.37 -1.01 3.52
N GLY A 174 -2.04 -0.90 3.42
CA GLY A 174 -1.10 -1.35 4.42
C GLY A 174 -0.97 -0.37 5.58
N SER A 175 0.22 -0.26 6.15
CA SER A 175 0.50 0.69 7.21
C SER A 175 0.54 2.13 6.68
N GLY A 176 -0.12 3.07 7.40
CA GLY A 176 -0.14 4.49 7.07
C GLY A 176 -1.49 5.00 6.55
N GLU A 177 -1.60 6.35 6.55
CA GLU A 177 -2.68 7.07 5.88
C GLU A 177 -2.13 7.67 4.57
N PRO A 178 -2.53 7.14 3.40
CA PRO A 178 -1.93 7.54 2.13
C PRO A 178 -2.16 9.00 1.78
N MET A 179 -3.25 9.63 2.24
CA MET A 179 -3.50 11.05 1.96
C MET A 179 -2.58 11.99 2.73
N LEU A 180 -1.92 11.52 3.79
CA LEU A 180 -0.84 12.26 4.48
C LEU A 180 0.54 12.07 3.82
N ASN A 181 0.63 11.14 2.86
CA ASN A 181 1.81 10.92 2.02
C ASN A 181 1.45 10.98 0.52
N PHE A 182 0.56 11.91 0.19
CA PHE A 182 -0.14 11.94 -1.10
C PHE A 182 0.81 11.94 -2.30
N ASP A 183 1.82 12.81 -2.30
CA ASP A 183 2.71 13.01 -3.46
C ASP A 183 3.56 11.75 -3.74
N ALA A 184 4.08 11.11 -2.70
CA ALA A 184 4.85 9.87 -2.86
C ALA A 184 3.95 8.70 -3.28
N VAL A 185 2.73 8.61 -2.74
CA VAL A 185 1.75 7.58 -3.13
C VAL A 185 1.36 7.77 -4.59
N LEU A 186 0.99 9.00 -4.98
CA LEU A 186 0.61 9.28 -6.37
C LEU A 186 1.77 9.03 -7.33
N GLY A 187 2.97 9.50 -7.00
CA GLY A 187 4.17 9.26 -7.79
C GLY A 187 4.47 7.76 -7.97
N ALA A 188 4.27 6.95 -6.93
CA ALA A 188 4.41 5.49 -7.04
C ALA A 188 3.37 4.87 -7.98
N LEU A 189 2.11 5.30 -7.90
CA LEU A 189 1.05 4.80 -8.80
C LEU A 189 1.27 5.26 -10.25
N ASP A 190 1.72 6.49 -10.46
CA ASP A 190 2.08 7.01 -11.78
C ASP A 190 3.25 6.23 -12.38
N PHE A 191 4.27 5.92 -11.58
CA PHE A 191 5.38 5.09 -12.01
C PHE A 191 4.92 3.70 -12.45
N LEU A 192 4.06 3.04 -11.67
CA LEU A 192 3.51 1.72 -12.01
C LEU A 192 2.58 1.76 -13.24
N HIS A 193 2.02 2.91 -13.57
CA HIS A 193 1.17 3.11 -14.75
C HIS A 193 1.95 3.29 -16.05
N ARG A 194 3.21 3.70 -16.01
CA ARG A 194 4.04 3.96 -17.21
C ARG A 194 4.13 2.72 -18.10
N GLU A 195 4.14 2.92 -19.42
CA GLU A 195 4.28 1.85 -20.43
C GLU A 195 5.63 1.14 -20.36
N ASP A 196 6.67 1.84 -19.93
CA ASP A 196 8.03 1.32 -19.80
C ASP A 196 8.28 0.58 -18.46
N THR A 197 7.29 0.51 -17.56
CA THR A 197 7.33 -0.19 -16.27
C THR A 197 6.35 -1.37 -16.23
N SER A 198 5.49 -1.44 -15.21
CA SER A 198 4.47 -2.50 -15.04
C SER A 198 3.25 -2.32 -15.94
N PHE A 199 3.07 -1.16 -16.54
CA PHE A 199 1.91 -0.78 -17.35
C PHE A 199 0.57 -1.10 -16.69
N MET A 200 0.48 -0.86 -15.38
CA MET A 200 -0.71 -1.14 -14.61
C MET A 200 -1.75 -0.03 -14.83
N SER A 201 -2.97 -0.41 -15.20
CA SER A 201 -4.06 0.57 -15.33
C SER A 201 -4.41 1.19 -13.98
N TYR A 202 -4.66 2.51 -13.92
CA TYR A 202 -5.19 3.17 -12.72
C TYR A 202 -6.47 2.52 -12.17
N ARG A 203 -7.27 1.88 -13.04
CA ARG A 203 -8.46 1.11 -12.65
C ARG A 203 -8.15 -0.13 -11.81
N ASN A 204 -6.91 -0.57 -11.81
CA ASN A 204 -6.40 -1.68 -11.00
C ASN A 204 -5.67 -1.19 -9.74
N MET A 205 -5.70 0.11 -9.47
CA MET A 205 -5.09 0.73 -8.30
C MET A 205 -6.16 1.28 -7.37
N THR A 206 -5.99 1.09 -6.07
CA THR A 206 -6.94 1.57 -5.05
C THR A 206 -6.19 2.33 -3.98
N ILE A 207 -6.65 3.53 -3.64
CA ILE A 207 -6.21 4.27 -2.46
C ILE A 207 -7.31 4.19 -1.43
N SER A 208 -6.96 3.77 -0.19
CA SER A 208 -7.88 3.76 0.94
C SER A 208 -7.50 4.85 1.93
N THR A 209 -8.45 5.65 2.37
CA THR A 209 -8.23 6.73 3.34
C THR A 209 -9.24 6.68 4.47
N CYS A 210 -8.83 7.11 5.65
CA CYS A 210 -9.74 7.32 6.78
C CYS A 210 -10.62 8.56 6.61
N GLY A 211 -10.48 9.32 5.51
CA GLY A 211 -11.30 10.46 5.17
C GLY A 211 -10.60 11.81 5.37
N ILE A 212 -9.32 11.91 4.99
CA ILE A 212 -8.60 13.18 4.92
C ILE A 212 -9.10 13.96 3.70
N ILE A 213 -10.10 14.85 3.92
CA ILE A 213 -10.79 15.57 2.85
C ILE A 213 -9.84 16.33 1.92
N PRO A 214 -8.83 17.08 2.39
CA PRO A 214 -7.89 17.74 1.48
C PRO A 214 -7.18 16.78 0.52
N GLY A 215 -6.89 15.55 0.95
CA GLY A 215 -6.30 14.51 0.11
C GLY A 215 -7.27 13.97 -0.94
N ILE A 216 -8.55 13.81 -0.58
CA ILE A 216 -9.62 13.40 -1.51
C ILE A 216 -9.80 14.47 -2.61
N GLU A 217 -9.83 15.75 -2.24
CA GLU A 217 -9.93 16.85 -3.20
C GLU A 217 -8.71 16.91 -4.14
N LYS A 218 -7.49 16.76 -3.61
CA LYS A 218 -6.29 16.66 -4.45
C LYS A 218 -6.37 15.48 -5.42
N LEU A 219 -6.88 14.31 -4.98
CA LEU A 219 -7.04 13.15 -5.86
C LEU A 219 -8.06 13.41 -6.96
N LYS A 220 -9.15 14.12 -6.64
CA LYS A 220 -10.16 14.55 -7.61
C LYS A 220 -9.56 15.44 -8.70
N GLU A 221 -8.73 16.40 -8.31
CA GLU A 221 -8.04 17.32 -9.23
C GLU A 221 -7.11 16.60 -10.22
N GLN A 222 -6.59 15.42 -9.86
CA GLN A 222 -5.74 14.65 -10.77
C GLN A 222 -6.49 14.08 -11.98
N GLY A 223 -7.82 13.94 -11.94
CA GLY A 223 -8.62 13.38 -13.04
C GLY A 223 -8.28 11.93 -13.40
N LYS A 224 -7.56 11.19 -12.54
CA LYS A 224 -7.13 9.81 -12.79
C LYS A 224 -8.18 8.82 -12.28
N PRO A 225 -8.53 7.77 -13.05
CA PRO A 225 -9.58 6.82 -12.66
C PRO A 225 -9.09 5.78 -11.62
N ILE A 226 -8.45 6.25 -10.55
CA ILE A 226 -8.01 5.43 -9.42
C ILE A 226 -9.25 5.05 -8.58
N ASN A 227 -9.28 3.85 -8.00
CA ASN A 227 -10.37 3.49 -7.10
C ASN A 227 -10.16 4.16 -5.73
N LEU A 228 -11.20 4.84 -5.24
CA LEU A 228 -11.19 5.43 -3.90
C LEU A 228 -11.97 4.53 -2.94
N ALA A 229 -11.32 4.13 -1.84
CA ALA A 229 -11.93 3.45 -0.73
C ALA A 229 -11.93 4.37 0.50
N ILE A 230 -13.07 4.51 1.16
CA ILE A 230 -13.24 5.29 2.37
C ILE A 230 -13.41 4.36 3.55
N SER A 231 -12.49 4.41 4.51
CA SER A 231 -12.63 3.79 5.82
C SER A 231 -13.73 4.53 6.62
N LEU A 232 -14.99 4.14 6.42
CA LEU A 232 -16.15 4.79 7.05
C LEU A 232 -16.41 4.25 8.46
N HIS A 233 -16.58 2.93 8.58
CA HIS A 233 -16.67 2.10 9.77
C HIS A 233 -17.80 2.41 10.76
N ALA A 234 -18.35 3.62 10.77
CA ALA A 234 -19.55 4.00 11.51
C ALA A 234 -20.21 5.23 10.88
N VAL A 235 -21.53 5.36 11.08
CA VAL A 235 -22.35 6.50 10.65
C VAL A 235 -23.09 7.14 11.83
N LYS A 236 -22.47 7.05 13.01
CA LYS A 236 -22.83 7.78 14.24
C LYS A 236 -21.57 8.52 14.69
N ASN A 237 -21.65 9.84 14.89
CA ASN A 237 -20.48 10.65 15.18
C ASN A 237 -19.68 10.17 16.40
N ASP A 238 -20.37 9.87 17.50
CA ASP A 238 -19.72 9.45 18.75
C ASP A 238 -18.97 8.12 18.54
N LEU A 239 -19.64 7.15 17.93
CA LEU A 239 -19.03 5.85 17.65
C LEU A 239 -17.88 5.96 16.64
N ARG A 240 -18.06 6.77 15.58
CA ARG A 240 -16.95 6.95 14.62
C ARG A 240 -15.77 7.65 15.26
N THR A 241 -16.00 8.60 16.15
CA THR A 241 -14.95 9.29 16.92
C THR A 241 -14.21 8.32 17.87
N GLU A 242 -14.97 7.40 18.52
CA GLU A 242 -14.40 6.34 19.35
C GLU A 242 -13.50 5.40 18.50
N LEU A 243 -14.00 4.95 17.36
CA LEU A 243 -13.29 4.01 16.49
C LEU A 243 -12.17 4.67 15.68
N MET A 244 -12.37 5.93 15.28
CA MET A 244 -11.49 6.69 14.38
C MET A 244 -11.40 8.14 14.84
N PRO A 245 -10.38 8.51 15.63
CA PRO A 245 -10.23 9.88 16.17
C PRO A 245 -10.18 10.99 15.11
N VAL A 246 -9.82 10.66 13.87
CA VAL A 246 -9.82 11.58 12.72
C VAL A 246 -11.20 12.22 12.48
N ASN A 247 -12.29 11.58 12.94
CA ASN A 247 -13.64 12.11 12.82
C ASN A 247 -13.84 13.46 13.54
N LYS A 248 -12.99 13.80 14.51
CA LYS A 248 -12.98 15.12 15.18
C LYS A 248 -12.62 16.25 14.23
N GLY A 249 -11.76 15.99 13.25
CA GLY A 249 -11.35 16.95 12.23
C GLY A 249 -12.16 16.86 10.94
N PHE A 250 -12.56 15.66 10.57
CA PHE A 250 -13.33 15.37 9.34
C PHE A 250 -14.49 14.44 9.68
N ASN A 251 -15.67 15.02 9.92
CA ASN A 251 -16.85 14.24 10.27
C ASN A 251 -17.29 13.37 9.08
N PHE A 252 -17.97 12.27 9.34
CA PHE A 252 -18.30 11.29 8.32
C PHE A 252 -19.23 11.81 7.22
N VAL A 253 -20.06 12.81 7.49
CA VAL A 253 -20.98 13.39 6.50
C VAL A 253 -20.18 14.17 5.47
N ASP A 254 -19.24 15.00 5.92
CA ASP A 254 -18.36 15.78 5.02
C ASP A 254 -17.45 14.86 4.22
N VAL A 255 -16.96 13.76 4.83
CA VAL A 255 -16.16 12.73 4.14
C VAL A 255 -16.97 12.05 3.02
N ILE A 256 -18.24 11.69 3.30
CA ILE A 256 -19.15 11.13 2.28
C ILE A 256 -19.36 12.15 1.15
N THR A 257 -19.60 13.42 1.47
CA THR A 257 -19.78 14.49 0.47
C THR A 257 -18.54 14.67 -0.42
N ALA A 258 -17.34 14.70 0.17
CA ALA A 258 -16.09 14.78 -0.60
C ALA A 258 -15.87 13.56 -1.51
N ALA A 259 -16.20 12.36 -1.02
CA ALA A 259 -16.11 11.13 -1.80
C ALA A 259 -17.12 11.09 -2.96
N GLU A 260 -18.34 11.63 -2.77
CA GLU A 260 -19.30 11.83 -3.86
C GLU A 260 -18.77 12.79 -4.91
N GLY A 261 -18.22 13.94 -4.51
CA GLY A 261 -17.59 14.90 -5.42
C GLY A 261 -16.45 14.28 -6.22
N TYR A 262 -15.70 13.34 -5.66
CA TYR A 262 -14.71 12.54 -6.40
C TYR A 262 -15.37 11.65 -7.46
N SER A 263 -16.45 10.95 -7.10
CA SER A 263 -17.18 10.07 -8.02
C SER A 263 -17.81 10.83 -9.19
N GLU A 264 -18.44 11.98 -8.92
CA GLU A 264 -19.10 12.84 -9.90
C GLU A 264 -18.13 13.50 -10.86
N ALA A 265 -16.93 13.87 -10.41
CA ALA A 265 -15.89 14.48 -11.23
C ALA A 265 -15.22 13.52 -12.26
N GLY A 266 -15.83 12.36 -12.54
CA GLY A 266 -15.30 11.36 -13.46
C GLY A 266 -14.39 10.34 -12.78
N GLY A 267 -14.36 10.35 -11.45
CA GLY A 267 -13.84 9.28 -10.63
C GLY A 267 -14.64 8.00 -10.82
N ARG A 268 -14.27 7.00 -10.06
CA ARG A 268 -14.96 5.72 -10.10
C ARG A 268 -15.97 5.60 -8.96
N GLN A 269 -16.75 4.53 -8.97
CA GLN A 269 -17.59 4.16 -7.84
C GLN A 269 -16.74 4.14 -6.56
N VAL A 270 -17.21 4.82 -5.51
CA VAL A 270 -16.56 4.83 -4.20
C VAL A 270 -16.84 3.53 -3.46
N THR A 271 -15.83 2.95 -2.83
CA THR A 271 -16.01 1.82 -1.91
C THR A 271 -15.96 2.32 -0.48
N TYR A 272 -17.03 2.08 0.28
CA TYR A 272 -17.06 2.36 1.72
C TYR A 272 -16.68 1.08 2.48
N GLU A 273 -15.52 1.08 3.10
CA GLU A 273 -15.08 0.03 3.99
C GLU A 273 -15.79 0.16 5.33
N TYR A 274 -16.45 -0.89 5.78
CA TYR A 274 -17.21 -0.89 7.02
C TYR A 274 -16.86 -2.11 7.85
N ILE A 275 -16.05 -1.89 8.90
CA ILE A 275 -15.72 -2.96 9.85
C ILE A 275 -16.94 -3.30 10.68
N LEU A 276 -17.30 -4.57 10.74
CA LEU A 276 -18.38 -5.07 11.59
C LEU A 276 -17.81 -5.56 12.92
N ILE A 277 -18.14 -4.89 14.01
CA ILE A 277 -17.69 -5.18 15.36
C ILE A 277 -18.91 -5.58 16.18
N LYS A 278 -18.84 -6.75 16.83
CA LYS A 278 -19.90 -7.31 17.67
C LYS A 278 -20.33 -6.29 18.74
N ASP A 279 -21.64 -6.13 18.88
CA ASP A 279 -22.31 -5.27 19.87
C ASP A 279 -21.93 -3.76 19.80
N LYS A 280 -21.27 -3.33 18.70
CA LYS A 280 -20.87 -1.93 18.49
C LYS A 280 -21.60 -1.29 17.30
N ASN A 281 -21.50 -1.89 16.12
CA ASN A 281 -22.00 -1.34 14.86
C ASN A 281 -22.59 -2.42 13.92
N ASP A 282 -23.02 -3.55 14.47
CA ASP A 282 -23.47 -4.74 13.72
C ASP A 282 -25.00 -4.96 13.82
N SER A 283 -25.75 -3.98 14.39
CA SER A 283 -27.18 -4.08 14.55
C SER A 283 -27.95 -3.79 13.25
N VAL A 284 -29.21 -4.21 13.19
CA VAL A 284 -30.14 -3.87 12.09
C VAL A 284 -30.29 -2.34 11.98
N GLN A 285 -30.37 -1.64 13.11
CA GLN A 285 -30.45 -0.19 13.14
C GLN A 285 -29.21 0.48 12.54
N ASP A 286 -28.02 -0.06 12.78
CA ASP A 286 -26.79 0.45 12.15
C ASP A 286 -26.81 0.25 10.64
N ALA A 287 -27.32 -0.90 10.15
CA ALA A 287 -27.49 -1.15 8.73
C ALA A 287 -28.50 -0.20 8.07
N GLU A 288 -29.61 0.09 8.75
CA GLU A 288 -30.62 1.06 8.29
C GLU A 288 -30.04 2.48 8.21
N LEU A 289 -29.32 2.92 9.25
CA LEU A 289 -28.64 4.21 9.26
C LEU A 289 -27.62 4.32 8.12
N LEU A 290 -26.77 3.31 7.95
CA LEU A 290 -25.80 3.26 6.85
C LEU A 290 -26.51 3.34 5.49
N SER A 291 -27.60 2.62 5.33
CA SER A 291 -28.43 2.67 4.11
C SER A 291 -28.95 4.06 3.81
N ASN A 292 -29.41 4.81 4.84
CA ASN A 292 -29.94 6.16 4.66
C ASN A 292 -28.88 7.14 4.09
N PHE A 293 -27.62 6.96 4.45
CA PHE A 293 -26.53 7.79 3.91
C PHE A 293 -26.09 7.36 2.51
N LEU A 294 -26.15 6.06 2.18
CA LEU A 294 -25.53 5.54 0.96
C LEU A 294 -26.50 5.11 -0.15
N ARG A 295 -27.80 5.01 0.15
CA ARG A 295 -28.81 4.70 -0.90
C ARG A 295 -28.77 5.75 -2.01
N PHE A 296 -28.89 5.28 -3.24
CA PHE A 296 -28.87 6.10 -4.46
C PHE A 296 -27.51 6.75 -4.80
N LYS A 297 -26.45 6.50 -4.01
CA LYS A 297 -25.11 6.96 -4.33
C LYS A 297 -24.38 5.97 -5.25
N HIS A 298 -23.48 6.47 -6.09
CA HIS A 298 -22.62 5.64 -6.91
C HIS A 298 -21.51 5.02 -6.04
N ALA A 299 -21.93 4.08 -5.19
CA ALA A 299 -21.09 3.51 -4.14
C ALA A 299 -21.34 2.02 -3.93
N THR A 300 -20.39 1.35 -3.32
CA THR A 300 -20.53 0.00 -2.79
C THR A 300 -20.03 -0.03 -1.34
N VAL A 301 -20.60 -0.90 -0.52
CA VAL A 301 -20.13 -1.14 0.85
C VAL A 301 -19.38 -2.45 0.91
N ASN A 302 -18.15 -2.41 1.39
CA ASN A 302 -17.35 -3.59 1.66
C ASN A 302 -17.37 -3.87 3.17
N LEU A 303 -18.14 -4.86 3.59
CA LEU A 303 -18.26 -5.26 4.98
C LEU A 303 -17.07 -6.12 5.39
N ILE A 304 -16.36 -5.68 6.42
CA ILE A 304 -15.19 -6.37 6.95
C ILE A 304 -15.53 -6.87 8.35
N PRO A 305 -15.91 -8.16 8.53
CA PRO A 305 -16.06 -8.69 9.88
C PRO A 305 -14.74 -8.52 10.65
N ALA A 306 -14.78 -7.99 11.88
CA ALA A 306 -13.61 -7.65 12.65
C ALA A 306 -12.62 -8.81 12.74
N ASN A 307 -11.36 -8.54 12.42
CA ASN A 307 -10.26 -9.47 12.61
C ASN A 307 -9.70 -9.33 14.04
N PRO A 308 -9.29 -10.43 14.67
CA PRO A 308 -8.75 -10.36 16.03
C PRO A 308 -7.43 -9.58 16.02
N VAL A 309 -7.41 -8.52 16.84
CA VAL A 309 -6.19 -7.79 17.22
C VAL A 309 -6.15 -7.85 18.74
N PRO A 310 -5.33 -8.74 19.33
CA PRO A 310 -5.38 -9.03 20.77
C PRO A 310 -5.30 -7.78 21.66
N GLU A 311 -4.51 -6.79 21.25
CA GLU A 311 -4.31 -5.55 21.98
C GLU A 311 -5.54 -4.60 21.95
N LYS A 312 -6.51 -4.87 21.07
CA LYS A 312 -7.66 -4.00 20.82
C LYS A 312 -8.99 -4.53 21.39
N GLY A 313 -9.10 -5.83 21.64
CA GLY A 313 -10.24 -6.46 22.32
C GLY A 313 -11.58 -6.46 21.57
N PHE A 314 -11.59 -6.17 20.26
CA PHE A 314 -12.81 -6.22 19.46
C PHE A 314 -13.11 -7.64 18.99
N GLU A 315 -14.41 -7.97 19.02
CA GLU A 315 -14.90 -9.27 18.60
C GLU A 315 -15.65 -9.20 17.26
N ARG A 316 -15.57 -10.29 16.53
CA ARG A 316 -16.30 -10.50 15.28
C ARG A 316 -17.77 -10.80 15.56
N PRO A 317 -18.74 -10.24 14.81
CA PRO A 317 -20.12 -10.61 14.88
C PRO A 317 -20.37 -12.05 14.45
N SER A 318 -21.51 -12.60 14.89
CA SER A 318 -21.95 -13.90 14.42
C SER A 318 -22.30 -13.89 12.92
N LYS A 319 -22.18 -15.04 12.25
CA LYS A 319 -22.55 -15.16 10.83
C LYS A 319 -23.98 -14.68 10.57
N ASN A 320 -24.91 -15.01 11.44
CA ASN A 320 -26.31 -14.56 11.33
C ASN A 320 -26.47 -13.03 11.45
N ALA A 321 -25.67 -12.36 12.29
CA ALA A 321 -25.69 -10.91 12.40
C ALA A 321 -25.18 -10.27 11.10
N ILE A 322 -24.08 -10.77 10.55
CA ILE A 322 -23.52 -10.32 9.26
C ILE A 322 -24.55 -10.50 8.13
N GLU A 323 -25.18 -11.66 8.03
CA GLU A 323 -26.20 -11.94 7.01
C GLU A 323 -27.43 -11.03 7.13
N ARG A 324 -27.91 -10.76 8.37
CA ARG A 324 -28.99 -9.79 8.59
C ARG A 324 -28.60 -8.38 8.15
N PHE A 325 -27.38 -7.95 8.49
CA PHE A 325 -26.86 -6.64 8.10
C PHE A 325 -26.83 -6.48 6.57
N VAL A 326 -26.28 -7.47 5.85
CA VAL A 326 -26.28 -7.50 4.38
C VAL A 326 -27.68 -7.42 3.80
N LYS A 327 -28.65 -8.21 4.32
CA LYS A 327 -30.04 -8.21 3.84
C LYS A 327 -30.68 -6.83 3.99
N VAL A 328 -30.42 -6.11 5.07
CA VAL A 328 -30.95 -4.74 5.28
C VAL A 328 -30.37 -3.79 4.25
N LEU A 329 -29.05 -3.80 4.00
CA LEU A 329 -28.42 -2.97 2.98
C LEU A 329 -29.01 -3.24 1.58
N GLN A 330 -29.12 -4.51 1.21
CA GLN A 330 -29.65 -4.92 -0.09
C GLN A 330 -31.13 -4.53 -0.26
N LYS A 331 -31.98 -4.72 0.78
CA LYS A 331 -33.37 -4.27 0.80
C LYS A 331 -33.49 -2.77 0.55
N ASN A 332 -32.55 -1.99 1.07
CA ASN A 332 -32.48 -0.54 0.91
C ASN A 332 -31.71 -0.10 -0.35
N LYS A 333 -31.46 -1.01 -1.30
CA LYS A 333 -30.77 -0.75 -2.58
C LYS A 333 -29.33 -0.24 -2.42
N VAL A 334 -28.67 -0.61 -1.34
CA VAL A 334 -27.24 -0.38 -1.16
C VAL A 334 -26.48 -1.64 -1.61
N ASN A 335 -25.59 -1.50 -2.59
CA ASN A 335 -24.73 -2.59 -3.01
C ASN A 335 -23.72 -2.90 -1.89
N ALA A 336 -23.75 -4.13 -1.39
CA ALA A 336 -22.91 -4.54 -0.28
C ALA A 336 -22.32 -5.94 -0.52
N THR A 337 -21.03 -6.08 -0.22
CA THR A 337 -20.30 -7.34 -0.24
C THR A 337 -19.66 -7.59 1.11
N VAL A 338 -19.51 -8.87 1.48
CA VAL A 338 -18.73 -9.27 2.64
C VAL A 338 -17.35 -9.66 2.14
N ARG A 339 -16.32 -9.01 2.66
CA ARG A 339 -14.93 -9.25 2.27
C ARG A 339 -14.53 -10.69 2.61
N LYS A 340 -14.03 -11.42 1.60
CA LYS A 340 -13.39 -12.71 1.82
C LYS A 340 -12.09 -12.49 2.61
N GLU A 341 -11.95 -13.16 3.71
CA GLU A 341 -10.71 -13.13 4.50
C GLU A 341 -9.60 -13.85 3.74
N MET A 342 -8.44 -13.22 3.67
CA MET A 342 -7.24 -13.80 3.09
C MET A 342 -6.09 -13.66 4.10
N GLY A 343 -5.27 -14.72 4.24
CA GLY A 343 -4.09 -14.71 5.11
C GLY A 343 -4.39 -14.51 6.60
N LYS A 344 -5.54 -14.98 7.09
CA LYS A 344 -5.92 -14.88 8.51
C LYS A 344 -4.93 -15.61 9.43
N ASP A 345 -4.45 -16.75 8.99
CA ASP A 345 -3.52 -17.63 9.71
C ASP A 345 -2.10 -17.08 9.84
N ILE A 346 -1.80 -16.02 9.06
CA ILE A 346 -0.49 -15.33 9.07
C ILE A 346 -0.60 -13.87 9.49
N ASP A 347 -1.70 -13.43 10.14
CA ASP A 347 -1.95 -12.02 10.49
C ASP A 347 -1.80 -11.05 9.30
N ALA A 348 -2.25 -11.44 8.11
CA ALA A 348 -2.16 -10.63 6.89
C ALA A 348 -3.48 -9.94 6.52
N ALA A 349 -4.52 -10.10 7.31
CA ALA A 349 -5.80 -9.45 7.07
C ALA A 349 -5.77 -7.96 7.44
N CYS A 350 -6.77 -7.21 6.95
CA CYS A 350 -6.89 -5.78 7.22
C CYS A 350 -6.90 -5.47 8.72
N GLY A 351 -6.14 -4.43 9.11
CA GLY A 351 -5.98 -3.98 10.48
C GLY A 351 -4.97 -4.78 11.30
N GLN A 352 -4.38 -5.87 10.77
CA GLN A 352 -3.44 -6.72 11.49
C GLN A 352 -1.96 -6.41 11.21
N LEU A 353 -1.67 -5.64 10.15
CA LEU A 353 -0.29 -5.33 9.77
C LEU A 353 0.38 -4.47 10.84
N ARG A 354 1.53 -4.92 11.30
CA ARG A 354 2.36 -4.25 12.30
C ARG A 354 3.82 -4.69 12.19
N ALA A 355 4.76 -3.76 12.27
CA ALA A 355 6.18 -4.07 12.36
C ALA A 355 6.51 -4.59 13.77
N LYS A 356 6.32 -5.88 14.04
CA LYS A 356 6.57 -6.49 15.36
C LYS A 356 8.05 -6.53 15.77
N PHE A 357 8.98 -6.43 14.83
CA PHE A 357 10.39 -6.76 15.06
C PHE A 357 11.19 -5.73 15.88
N ALA A 358 10.76 -4.46 15.95
CA ALA A 358 11.52 -3.41 16.64
C ALA A 358 11.58 -3.58 18.19
N LYS A 359 10.67 -4.38 18.80
CA LYS A 359 10.62 -4.59 20.25
C LYS A 359 11.26 -5.89 20.73
N GLU A 360 11.46 -6.89 19.90
CA GLU A 360 12.04 -8.17 20.31
C GLU A 360 13.58 -8.13 20.38
N GLN A 361 14.24 -7.20 19.69
CA GLN A 361 15.69 -7.03 19.75
C GLN A 361 16.15 -6.05 20.83
N GLY A 362 15.26 -5.29 21.45
CA GLY A 362 15.56 -4.34 22.53
C GLY A 362 15.48 -4.92 23.95
N LYS A 363 15.20 -6.22 24.09
CA LYS A 363 15.21 -6.94 25.37
C LYS A 363 16.23 -8.09 25.32
N LYS A 364 17.50 -7.73 25.36
CA LYS A 364 18.59 -8.55 25.86
C LYS A 364 19.44 -7.72 26.78
#